data_acd46512be1610510c8fd8042be8c9a5
#
_entry.id   acd46512be1610510c8fd8042be8c9a5
#
_cell.length_a   1.000
_cell.length_b   1.000
_cell.length_c   1.000
_cell.angle_alpha   90.00
_cell.angle_beta   90.00
_cell.angle_gamma   90.00
#
_symmetry.space_group_name_H-M   'P 1'
#
loop_
_entity.id
_entity.type
_entity.pdbx_description
1 polymer ?
#
loop_
_entity_poly.entity_id
_entity_poly.type
_entity_poly.pdbx_seq_one_letter_code
_entity_poly.pdbx_strand_id
1 'polypeptide(L)'
;MSNYLDTLCLLERLHRLLLDVIKDEFEQLDIFDMNAVQGLLLFNIGENEVSAGEVKSHGYYQSSNVSYNLKKLVDIGYMHHQRCRIDRRAVRVGLTQSGRHIRDIIARLFARHAQGLIESNALEAQSAMDISHILKRIERYWKDQIRYIY
;
A
#
# COMPACT_ATOMS: atom_id res chain seq x y z
N MET A 1 -15.32 -25.54 -2.54
CA MET A 1 -15.53 -24.59 -1.43
C MET A 1 -14.29 -24.48 -0.53
N SER A 2 -13.69 -25.59 -0.14
CA SER A 2 -12.45 -25.59 0.68
C SER A 2 -11.34 -24.72 0.10
N ASN A 3 -11.01 -24.87 -1.18
CA ASN A 3 -9.93 -24.11 -1.84
C ASN A 3 -10.14 -22.58 -1.83
N TYR A 4 -11.38 -22.11 -1.86
CA TYR A 4 -11.66 -20.68 -1.78
C TYR A 4 -11.42 -20.15 -0.36
N LEU A 5 -11.85 -20.88 0.66
CA LEU A 5 -11.59 -20.53 2.05
C LEU A 5 -10.07 -20.52 2.36
N ASP A 6 -9.35 -21.51 1.87
CA ASP A 6 -7.90 -21.56 1.99
C ASP A 6 -7.23 -20.35 1.33
N THR A 7 -7.73 -19.94 0.17
CA THR A 7 -7.25 -18.73 -0.53
C THR A 7 -7.47 -17.48 0.31
N LEU A 8 -8.65 -17.32 0.94
CA LEU A 8 -8.92 -16.17 1.82
C LEU A 8 -7.98 -16.13 3.02
N CYS A 9 -7.76 -17.28 3.66
CA CYS A 9 -6.83 -17.38 4.79
C CYS A 9 -5.40 -17.04 4.39
N LEU A 10 -4.97 -17.46 3.19
CA LEU A 10 -3.65 -17.13 2.64
C LEU A 10 -3.52 -15.64 2.32
N LEU A 11 -4.53 -15.02 1.73
CA LEU A 11 -4.51 -13.58 1.43
C LEU A 11 -4.37 -12.75 2.71
N GLU A 12 -5.12 -13.09 3.75
CA GLU A 12 -5.02 -12.41 5.04
C GLU A 12 -3.62 -12.59 5.67
N ARG A 13 -3.09 -13.80 5.63
CA ARG A 13 -1.76 -14.11 6.15
C ARG A 13 -0.67 -13.39 5.35
N LEU A 14 -0.75 -13.39 4.02
CA LEU A 14 0.20 -12.69 3.16
C LEU A 14 0.19 -11.19 3.39
N HIS A 15 -0.97 -10.59 3.63
CA HIS A 15 -1.05 -9.18 3.97
C HIS A 15 -0.29 -8.86 5.28
N ARG A 16 -0.46 -9.68 6.30
CA ARG A 16 0.29 -9.51 7.57
C ARG A 16 1.80 -9.69 7.37
N LEU A 17 2.20 -10.72 6.63
CA LEU A 17 3.61 -10.97 6.31
C LEU A 17 4.22 -9.84 5.47
N LEU A 18 3.46 -9.24 4.56
CA LEU A 18 3.90 -8.08 3.79
C LEU A 18 4.29 -6.91 4.70
N LEU A 19 3.49 -6.64 5.72
CA LEU A 19 3.81 -5.61 6.72
C LEU A 19 5.04 -6.00 7.56
N ASP A 20 5.19 -7.27 7.91
CA ASP A 20 6.36 -7.75 8.65
C ASP A 20 7.66 -7.63 7.85
N VAL A 21 7.64 -7.92 6.54
CA VAL A 21 8.82 -7.72 5.67
C VAL A 21 9.22 -6.25 5.58
N ILE A 22 8.26 -5.34 5.49
CA ILE A 22 8.54 -3.89 5.48
C ILE A 22 9.12 -3.44 6.82
N LYS A 23 8.53 -3.92 7.91
CA LYS A 23 9.01 -3.64 9.27
C LYS A 23 10.45 -4.10 9.45
N ASP A 24 10.78 -5.31 9.05
CA ASP A 24 12.13 -5.86 9.13
C ASP A 24 13.13 -5.02 8.32
N GLU A 25 12.79 -4.62 7.10
CA GLU A 25 13.63 -3.73 6.28
C GLU A 25 13.85 -2.38 6.95
N PHE A 26 12.81 -1.79 7.56
CA PHE A 26 12.93 -0.52 8.28
C PHE A 26 13.84 -0.66 9.51
N GLU A 27 13.72 -1.74 10.26
CA GLU A 27 14.59 -2.02 11.41
C GLU A 27 16.05 -2.15 10.98
N GLN A 28 16.33 -2.85 9.88
CA GLN A 28 17.69 -3.00 9.33
C GLN A 28 18.29 -1.67 8.85
N LEU A 29 17.46 -0.71 8.45
CA LEU A 29 17.86 0.60 7.96
C LEU A 29 17.75 1.70 9.04
N ASP A 30 17.50 1.34 10.30
CA ASP A 30 17.32 2.27 11.42
C ASP A 30 16.20 3.31 11.18
N ILE A 31 15.12 2.91 10.52
CA ILE A 31 13.93 3.73 10.30
C ILE A 31 12.91 3.38 11.38
N PHE A 32 12.79 4.25 12.41
CA PHE A 32 11.94 4.01 13.57
C PHE A 32 10.84 5.05 13.76
N ASP A 33 10.80 6.08 12.93
CA ASP A 33 9.84 7.19 13.03
C ASP A 33 8.53 6.95 12.28
N MET A 34 8.42 5.83 11.58
CA MET A 34 7.18 5.37 10.94
C MET A 34 7.03 3.85 11.08
N ASN A 35 5.80 3.38 10.92
CA ASN A 35 5.49 1.94 10.89
C ASN A 35 5.34 1.43 9.45
N ALA A 36 5.21 0.11 9.30
CA ALA A 36 5.07 -0.54 8.00
C ALA A 36 3.81 -0.10 7.23
N VAL A 37 2.71 0.13 7.93
CA VAL A 37 1.45 0.63 7.32
C VAL A 37 1.66 2.00 6.69
N GLN A 38 2.33 2.90 7.39
CA GLN A 38 2.66 4.23 6.89
C GLN A 38 3.63 4.17 5.70
N GLY A 39 4.62 3.30 5.76
CA GLY A 39 5.53 3.07 4.65
C GLY A 39 4.82 2.54 3.40
N LEU A 40 3.94 1.57 3.56
CA LEU A 40 3.14 1.02 2.46
C LEU A 40 2.19 2.07 1.88
N LEU A 41 1.64 2.96 2.71
CA LEU A 41 0.82 4.09 2.27
C LEU A 41 1.63 5.04 1.38
N LEU A 42 2.85 5.41 1.77
CA LEU A 42 3.74 6.21 0.93
C LEU A 42 4.03 5.54 -0.42
N PHE A 43 4.27 4.25 -0.41
CA PHE A 43 4.51 3.46 -1.63
C PHE A 43 3.28 3.48 -2.56
N ASN A 44 2.09 3.30 -2.00
CA ASN A 44 0.84 3.26 -2.78
C ASN A 44 0.44 4.63 -3.35
N ILE A 45 0.71 5.72 -2.65
CA ILE A 45 0.46 7.08 -3.13
C ILE A 45 1.39 7.40 -4.31
N GLY A 46 2.67 7.02 -4.22
CA GLY A 46 3.64 7.23 -5.27
C GLY A 46 3.90 8.72 -5.56
N GLU A 47 4.03 9.06 -6.83
CA GLU A 47 4.32 10.43 -7.28
C GLU A 47 3.11 11.36 -7.29
N ASN A 48 1.91 10.84 -7.05
CA ASN A 48 0.68 11.60 -7.18
C ASN A 48 0.38 12.42 -5.93
N GLU A 49 -0.22 13.59 -6.13
CA GLU A 49 -0.90 14.30 -5.07
C GLU A 49 -2.32 13.76 -4.93
N VAL A 50 -2.69 13.41 -3.71
CA VAL A 50 -3.99 12.78 -3.42
C VAL A 50 -4.68 13.45 -2.25
N SER A 51 -6.02 13.43 -2.25
CA SER A 51 -6.83 13.75 -1.08
C SER A 51 -7.05 12.50 -0.22
N ALA A 52 -7.40 12.69 1.06
CA ALA A 52 -7.78 11.58 1.94
C ALA A 52 -8.96 10.78 1.35
N GLY A 53 -9.91 11.45 0.70
CA GLY A 53 -11.04 10.80 0.02
C GLY A 53 -10.60 9.92 -1.14
N GLU A 54 -9.64 10.35 -1.95
CA GLU A 54 -9.08 9.55 -3.04
C GLU A 54 -8.37 8.29 -2.52
N VAL A 55 -7.60 8.41 -1.45
CA VAL A 55 -6.93 7.26 -0.81
C VAL A 55 -7.97 6.25 -0.31
N LYS A 56 -9.05 6.72 0.31
CA LYS A 56 -10.16 5.87 0.77
C LYS A 56 -10.88 5.19 -0.40
N SER A 57 -11.18 5.92 -1.47
CA SER A 57 -11.92 5.40 -2.62
C SER A 57 -11.12 4.36 -3.43
N HIS A 58 -9.80 4.43 -3.41
CA HIS A 58 -8.93 3.40 -3.99
C HIS A 58 -8.83 2.12 -3.14
N GLY A 59 -9.49 2.11 -1.97
CA GLY A 59 -9.61 0.92 -1.12
C GLY A 59 -8.33 0.50 -0.40
N TYR A 60 -7.36 1.39 -0.30
CA TYR A 60 -6.09 1.07 0.34
C TYR A 60 -6.22 0.88 1.86
N TYR A 61 -7.17 1.57 2.52
CA TYR A 61 -7.29 1.55 3.98
C TYR A 61 -8.69 1.91 4.47
N GLN A 62 -9.02 1.50 5.69
CA GLN A 62 -10.21 1.95 6.38
C GLN A 62 -10.17 3.44 6.67
N SER A 63 -11.30 4.12 6.53
CA SER A 63 -11.42 5.57 6.51
C SER A 63 -10.87 6.30 7.74
N SER A 64 -10.98 5.73 8.94
CA SER A 64 -10.49 6.35 10.18
C SER A 64 -8.95 6.39 10.27
N ASN A 65 -8.28 5.39 9.71
CA ASN A 65 -6.83 5.27 9.80
C ASN A 65 -6.10 6.10 8.73
N VAL A 66 -6.74 6.36 7.58
CA VAL A 66 -6.13 7.14 6.50
C VAL A 66 -5.83 8.56 6.93
N SER A 67 -6.81 9.28 7.47
CA SER A 67 -6.64 10.67 7.91
C SER A 67 -5.58 10.81 8.99
N TYR A 68 -5.57 9.89 9.96
CA TYR A 68 -4.56 9.86 11.02
C TYR A 68 -3.15 9.63 10.46
N ASN A 69 -2.97 8.64 9.59
CA ASN A 69 -1.67 8.31 9.03
C ASN A 69 -1.15 9.40 8.09
N LEU A 70 -2.01 9.99 7.27
CA LEU A 70 -1.62 11.12 6.41
C LEU A 70 -1.16 12.31 7.24
N LYS A 71 -1.90 12.68 8.28
CA LYS A 71 -1.52 13.76 9.19
C LYS A 71 -0.17 13.46 9.85
N LYS A 72 0.02 12.26 10.35
CA LYS A 72 1.28 11.86 10.99
C LYS A 72 2.46 11.96 10.03
N LEU A 73 2.31 11.48 8.79
CA LEU A 73 3.35 11.54 7.77
C LEU A 73 3.70 12.97 7.37
N VAL A 74 2.73 13.88 7.38
CA VAL A 74 2.97 15.30 7.18
C VAL A 74 3.75 15.88 8.37
N ASP A 75 3.32 15.59 9.59
CA ASP A 75 3.94 16.13 10.82
C ASP A 75 5.42 15.72 10.97
N ILE A 76 5.78 14.49 10.54
CA ILE A 76 7.16 14.00 10.59
C ILE A 76 7.97 14.28 9.32
N GLY A 77 7.40 14.94 8.31
CA GLY A 77 8.11 15.47 7.16
C GLY A 77 8.22 14.54 5.94
N TYR A 78 7.50 13.42 5.89
CA TYR A 78 7.48 12.52 4.72
C TYR A 78 6.45 12.91 3.67
N MET A 79 5.49 13.73 4.04
CA MET A 79 4.48 14.29 3.14
C MET A 79 4.33 15.78 3.35
N HIS A 80 3.79 16.48 2.37
CA HIS A 80 3.45 17.89 2.44
C HIS A 80 1.97 18.12 2.11
N HIS A 81 1.38 19.14 2.71
CA HIS A 81 0.07 19.64 2.34
C HIS A 81 0.18 20.56 1.15
N GLN A 82 -0.81 20.46 0.24
CA GLN A 82 -1.05 21.44 -0.78
C GLN A 82 -2.55 21.75 -0.84
N ARG A 83 -2.91 23.02 -0.68
CA ARG A 83 -4.29 23.44 -0.84
C ARG A 83 -4.62 23.50 -2.34
N CYS A 84 -5.74 22.92 -2.72
CA CYS A 84 -6.25 23.07 -4.07
C CYS A 84 -6.62 24.54 -4.33
N ARG A 85 -6.12 25.13 -5.42
CA ARG A 85 -6.42 26.53 -5.80
C ARG A 85 -7.88 26.74 -6.18
N ILE A 86 -8.57 25.69 -6.64
CA ILE A 86 -9.95 25.72 -7.13
C ILE A 86 -10.93 25.49 -5.98
N ASP A 87 -10.61 24.57 -5.05
CA ASP A 87 -11.43 24.28 -3.88
C ASP A 87 -10.55 24.33 -2.62
N ARG A 88 -10.68 25.42 -1.85
CA ARG A 88 -9.93 25.64 -0.60
C ARG A 88 -10.27 24.63 0.50
N ARG A 89 -11.35 23.84 0.34
CA ARG A 89 -11.78 22.79 1.28
C ARG A 89 -11.05 21.46 1.04
N ALA A 90 -10.54 21.26 -0.19
CA ALA A 90 -9.81 20.05 -0.54
C ALA A 90 -8.33 20.21 -0.16
N VAL A 91 -7.88 19.42 0.81
CA VAL A 91 -6.46 19.32 1.18
C VAL A 91 -5.88 18.12 0.42
N ARG A 92 -4.90 18.41 -0.42
CA ARG A 92 -4.12 17.38 -1.11
C ARG A 92 -2.79 17.19 -0.41
N VAL A 93 -2.29 15.96 -0.43
CA VAL A 93 -1.00 15.59 0.14
C VAL A 93 -0.15 14.91 -0.94
N GLY A 94 1.13 15.12 -0.87
CA GLY A 94 2.10 14.49 -1.76
C GLY A 94 3.38 14.15 -1.00
N LEU A 95 4.25 13.34 -1.61
CA LEU A 95 5.51 12.95 -1.00
C LEU A 95 6.53 14.10 -1.02
N THR A 96 7.22 14.28 0.08
CA THR A 96 8.47 15.06 0.12
C THR A 96 9.62 14.25 -0.49
N GLN A 97 10.80 14.83 -0.59
CA GLN A 97 12.00 14.10 -0.98
C GLN A 97 12.28 12.92 -0.02
N SER A 98 12.09 13.12 1.29
CA SER A 98 12.22 12.06 2.29
C SER A 98 11.17 10.96 2.09
N GLY A 99 9.93 11.32 1.76
CA GLY A 99 8.87 10.37 1.45
C GLY A 99 9.18 9.53 0.20
N ARG A 100 9.71 10.16 -0.85
CA ARG A 100 10.17 9.46 -2.05
C ARG A 100 11.31 8.50 -1.77
N HIS A 101 12.21 8.86 -0.87
CA HIS A 101 13.29 7.98 -0.44
C HIS A 101 12.76 6.69 0.22
N ILE A 102 11.77 6.82 1.11
CA ILE A 102 11.09 5.65 1.73
C ILE A 102 10.40 4.80 0.66
N ARG A 103 9.67 5.42 -0.25
CA ARG A 103 9.04 4.72 -1.37
C ARG A 103 10.07 3.90 -2.18
N ASP A 104 11.23 4.48 -2.48
CA ASP A 104 12.28 3.82 -3.23
C ASP A 104 12.91 2.65 -2.47
N ILE A 105 13.03 2.74 -1.14
CA ILE A 105 13.44 1.63 -0.27
C ILE A 105 12.47 0.46 -0.42
N ILE A 106 11.18 0.70 -0.32
CA ILE A 106 10.14 -0.33 -0.45
C ILE A 106 10.11 -0.90 -1.87
N ALA A 107 10.23 -0.07 -2.89
CA ALA A 107 10.31 -0.52 -4.28
C ALA A 107 11.49 -1.47 -4.51
N ARG A 108 12.66 -1.15 -3.97
CA ARG A 108 13.84 -2.03 -4.04
C ARG A 108 13.66 -3.31 -3.24
N LEU A 109 13.05 -3.25 -2.06
CA LEU A 109 12.70 -4.43 -1.27
C LEU A 109 11.81 -5.39 -2.08
N PHE A 110 10.75 -4.89 -2.68
CA PHE A 110 9.84 -5.71 -3.48
C PHE A 110 10.50 -6.26 -4.75
N ALA A 111 11.38 -5.48 -5.39
CA ALA A 111 12.15 -5.96 -6.54
C ALA A 111 13.09 -7.12 -6.16
N ARG A 112 13.79 -7.02 -5.01
CA ARG A 112 14.62 -8.13 -4.51
C ARG A 112 13.80 -9.39 -4.21
N HIS A 113 12.62 -9.23 -3.61
CA HIS A 113 11.74 -10.37 -3.31
C HIS A 113 11.20 -11.01 -4.61
N ALA A 114 10.81 -10.21 -5.59
CA ALA A 114 10.38 -10.73 -6.90
C ALA A 114 11.49 -11.54 -7.56
N GLN A 115 12.72 -11.02 -7.54
CA GLN A 115 13.87 -11.74 -8.08
C GLN A 115 14.14 -13.05 -7.33
N GLY A 116 14.12 -13.02 -6.00
CA GLY A 116 14.31 -14.22 -5.18
C GLY A 116 13.25 -15.29 -5.40
N LEU A 117 11.98 -14.89 -5.59
CA LEU A 117 10.90 -15.82 -5.91
C LEU A 117 11.08 -16.51 -7.27
N ILE A 118 11.56 -15.78 -8.27
CA ILE A 118 11.87 -16.32 -9.60
C ILE A 118 13.08 -17.26 -9.52
N GLU A 119 14.16 -16.85 -8.90
CA GLU A 119 15.41 -17.64 -8.77
C GLU A 119 15.21 -18.93 -7.98
N SER A 120 14.34 -18.91 -6.97
CA SER A 120 13.99 -20.09 -6.18
C SER A 120 12.97 -21.02 -6.84
N ASN A 121 12.49 -20.69 -8.02
CA ASN A 121 11.38 -21.35 -8.72
C ASN A 121 10.07 -21.38 -7.92
N ALA A 122 9.92 -20.51 -6.91
CA ALA A 122 8.69 -20.39 -6.14
C ALA A 122 7.57 -19.70 -6.93
N LEU A 123 7.94 -18.88 -7.92
CA LEU A 123 6.99 -18.15 -8.75
C LEU A 123 7.52 -18.01 -10.18
N GLU A 124 6.79 -18.53 -11.14
CA GLU A 124 7.04 -18.28 -12.56
C GLU A 124 6.35 -16.98 -13.00
N ALA A 125 6.93 -16.30 -13.99
CA ALA A 125 6.39 -15.02 -14.49
C ALA A 125 4.94 -15.16 -14.99
N GLN A 126 4.62 -16.24 -15.69
CA GLN A 126 3.26 -16.48 -16.16
C GLN A 126 2.30 -16.70 -15.00
N SER A 127 2.68 -17.48 -14.00
CA SER A 127 1.87 -17.72 -12.80
C SER A 127 1.59 -16.43 -12.03
N ALA A 128 2.56 -15.50 -11.95
CA ALA A 128 2.37 -14.20 -11.33
C ALA A 128 1.30 -13.35 -12.06
N MET A 129 1.29 -13.39 -13.39
CA MET A 129 0.26 -12.73 -14.20
C MET A 129 -1.12 -13.34 -13.96
N ASP A 130 -1.21 -14.66 -13.93
CA ASP A 130 -2.47 -15.40 -13.73
C ASP A 130 -3.05 -15.12 -12.33
N ILE A 131 -2.23 -15.14 -11.28
CA ILE A 131 -2.61 -14.80 -9.91
C ILE A 131 -3.16 -13.36 -9.85
N SER A 132 -2.42 -12.41 -10.42
CA SER A 132 -2.85 -11.01 -10.43
C SER A 132 -4.21 -10.85 -11.13
N HIS A 133 -4.42 -11.54 -12.25
CA HIS A 133 -5.68 -11.50 -12.99
C HIS A 133 -6.84 -12.09 -12.17
N ILE A 134 -6.63 -13.21 -11.50
CA ILE A 134 -7.63 -13.86 -10.64
C ILE A 134 -7.98 -12.96 -9.45
N LEU A 135 -6.97 -12.39 -8.76
CA LEU A 135 -7.19 -11.51 -7.61
C LEU A 135 -7.98 -10.25 -8.01
N LYS A 136 -7.70 -9.65 -9.17
CA LYS A 136 -8.49 -8.51 -9.68
C LYS A 136 -9.95 -8.87 -9.95
N ARG A 137 -10.22 -10.09 -10.38
CA ARG A 137 -11.62 -10.58 -10.57
C ARG A 137 -12.34 -10.72 -9.22
N ILE A 138 -11.66 -11.26 -8.20
CA ILE A 138 -12.21 -11.36 -6.84
C ILE A 138 -12.46 -9.96 -6.27
N GLU A 139 -11.50 -9.05 -6.41
CA GLU A 139 -11.63 -7.66 -5.97
C GLU A 139 -12.85 -6.98 -6.59
N ARG A 140 -13.04 -7.12 -7.91
CA ARG A 140 -14.20 -6.55 -8.62
C ARG A 140 -15.50 -7.12 -8.06
N TYR A 141 -15.58 -8.44 -7.91
CA TYR A 141 -16.77 -9.10 -7.36
C TYR A 141 -17.11 -8.58 -5.97
N TRP A 142 -16.12 -8.47 -5.09
CA TRP A 142 -16.35 -7.94 -3.74
C TRP A 142 -16.80 -6.48 -3.76
N LYS A 143 -16.22 -5.64 -4.59
CA LYS A 143 -16.65 -4.24 -4.75
C LYS A 143 -18.12 -4.13 -5.17
N ASP A 144 -18.56 -5.02 -6.06
CA ASP A 144 -19.96 -5.07 -6.49
C ASP A 144 -20.92 -5.54 -5.37
N GLN A 145 -20.42 -6.35 -4.43
CA GLN A 145 -21.23 -6.81 -3.27
C GLN A 145 -21.30 -5.77 -2.14
N ILE A 146 -20.37 -4.85 -2.06
CA ILE A 146 -20.33 -3.81 -1.03
C ILE A 146 -21.24 -2.67 -1.49
N ARG A 147 -22.44 -2.58 -0.85
CA ARG A 147 -23.48 -1.59 -1.24
C ARG A 147 -23.14 -0.15 -0.88
N TYR A 148 -22.18 0.06 0.02
CA TYR A 148 -21.77 1.38 0.48
C TYR A 148 -20.24 1.45 0.41
N ILE A 149 -19.74 1.95 -0.73
CA ILE A 149 -18.35 2.34 -0.85
C ILE A 149 -18.27 3.81 -0.43
N TYR A 150 -17.58 4.05 0.66
CA TYR A 150 -17.40 5.40 1.20
C TYR A 150 -16.45 6.21 0.33
#